data_aa88430149022dbaf133596a5f9cce4c
#
_entry.id   aa88430149022dbaf133596a5f9cce4c
#
_cell.length_a   1.000
_cell.length_b   1.000
_cell.length_c   1.000
_cell.angle_alpha   90.00
_cell.angle_beta   90.00
_cell.angle_gamma   90.00
#
_symmetry.space_group_name_H-M   'P 1'
#
loop_
_entity.id
_entity.type
_entity.pdbx_description
1 polymer ?
#
loop_
_entity_poly.entity_id
_entity_poly.type
_entity_poly.pdbx_seq_one_letter_code
_entity_poly.pdbx_strand_id
1 'polypeptide(L)'
;MIIGIIYTTNNESTRKSCKILEGKLNAETQLIPIEMAKKDCLLKYNFIILAASAIGGKVQGSFKLYVSSNLKTLKGRPLGLIVNCEEDRDRFSKAFTEELLDSSYIHSNFGYELNPDYGNYIERKKTNKLISKYKKNNENLPTLNIDEIDRFADDINKMIEKRVD
;
A
#
# COMPACT_ATOMS: atom_id res chain seq x y z
N MET A 1 -5.11 -19.42 7.34
CA MET A 1 -4.09 -18.36 7.40
C MET A 1 -4.78 -17.03 7.40
N ILE A 2 -4.33 -16.06 8.21
CA ILE A 2 -4.91 -14.70 8.28
C ILE A 2 -3.87 -13.69 7.80
N ILE A 3 -4.25 -12.84 6.85
CA ILE A 3 -3.43 -11.76 6.30
C ILE A 3 -3.90 -10.42 6.85
N GLY A 4 -3.00 -9.64 7.43
CA GLY A 4 -3.26 -8.26 7.85
C GLY A 4 -2.80 -7.29 6.77
N ILE A 5 -3.68 -6.48 6.20
CA ILE A 5 -3.35 -5.41 5.26
C ILE A 5 -3.46 -4.07 5.99
N ILE A 6 -2.31 -3.52 6.36
CA ILE A 6 -2.22 -2.23 7.08
C ILE A 6 -1.89 -1.14 6.07
N TYR A 7 -2.74 -0.12 6.00
CA TYR A 7 -2.61 0.88 4.95
C TYR A 7 -2.78 2.32 5.47
N THR A 8 -2.17 3.25 4.73
CA THR A 8 -2.51 4.67 4.81
C THR A 8 -3.07 5.13 3.47
N THR A 9 -3.86 6.17 3.47
CA THR A 9 -4.37 6.77 2.24
C THR A 9 -4.51 8.28 2.35
N ASN A 10 -4.12 8.98 1.29
CA ASN A 10 -4.26 10.42 1.17
C ASN A 10 -5.47 10.84 0.32
N ASN A 11 -6.02 9.91 -0.50
CA ASN A 11 -7.12 10.18 -1.44
C ASN A 11 -7.94 8.93 -1.76
N GLU A 12 -8.04 8.00 -0.84
CA GLU A 12 -8.68 6.68 -0.97
C GLU A 12 -8.02 5.70 -1.96
N SER A 13 -7.09 6.13 -2.79
CA SER A 13 -6.49 5.27 -3.81
C SER A 13 -5.85 4.01 -3.21
N THR A 14 -5.07 4.15 -2.13
CA THR A 14 -4.45 3.01 -1.44
C THR A 14 -5.50 2.08 -0.84
N ARG A 15 -6.55 2.64 -0.22
CA ARG A 15 -7.66 1.82 0.31
C ARG A 15 -8.36 1.04 -0.79
N LYS A 16 -8.61 1.67 -1.95
CA LYS A 16 -9.23 1.02 -3.11
C LYS A 16 -8.36 -0.11 -3.64
N SER A 17 -7.05 0.14 -3.83
CA SER A 17 -6.12 -0.90 -4.29
C SER A 17 -6.01 -2.07 -3.30
N CYS A 18 -5.99 -1.80 -1.99
CA CYS A 18 -6.02 -2.83 -0.96
C CYS A 18 -7.31 -3.65 -0.96
N LYS A 19 -8.47 -3.03 -1.24
CA LYS A 19 -9.74 -3.75 -1.38
C LYS A 19 -9.77 -4.67 -2.61
N ILE A 20 -9.19 -4.22 -3.72
CA ILE A 20 -9.07 -5.05 -4.91
C ILE A 20 -8.16 -6.25 -4.61
N LEU A 21 -7.02 -6.01 -3.97
CA LEU A 21 -6.12 -7.07 -3.54
C LEU A 21 -6.80 -8.06 -2.58
N GLU A 22 -7.52 -7.57 -1.57
CA GLU A 22 -8.28 -8.40 -0.61
C GLU A 22 -9.19 -9.39 -1.34
N GLY A 23 -9.93 -8.93 -2.35
CA GLY A 23 -10.82 -9.78 -3.15
C GLY A 23 -10.15 -10.82 -4.02
N LYS A 24 -8.80 -10.77 -4.17
CA LYS A 24 -7.99 -11.70 -5.00
C LYS A 24 -7.16 -12.68 -4.17
N LEU A 25 -7.08 -12.49 -2.86
CA LEU A 25 -6.31 -13.34 -1.97
C LEU A 25 -7.13 -14.56 -1.50
N ASN A 26 -6.52 -15.76 -1.60
CA ASN A 26 -7.11 -17.03 -1.17
C ASN A 26 -6.91 -17.27 0.34
N ALA A 27 -7.16 -16.26 1.16
CA ALA A 27 -7.01 -16.33 2.62
C ALA A 27 -7.98 -15.37 3.31
N GLU A 28 -8.23 -15.60 4.59
CA GLU A 28 -8.89 -14.60 5.43
C GLU A 28 -8.03 -13.35 5.51
N THR A 29 -8.62 -12.19 5.20
CA THR A 29 -7.93 -10.91 5.19
C THR A 29 -8.58 -9.90 6.11
N GLN A 30 -7.78 -8.99 6.67
CA GLN A 30 -8.27 -7.87 7.48
C GLN A 30 -7.61 -6.59 6.98
N LEU A 31 -8.42 -5.64 6.48
CA LEU A 31 -7.99 -4.30 6.13
C LEU A 31 -7.99 -3.39 7.37
N ILE A 32 -6.83 -2.79 7.66
CA ILE A 32 -6.63 -2.02 8.87
C ILE A 32 -6.06 -0.65 8.51
N PRO A 33 -6.81 0.43 8.69
CA PRO A 33 -6.23 1.77 8.64
C PRO A 33 -5.11 1.89 9.66
N ILE A 34 -4.04 2.57 9.33
CA ILE A 34 -2.85 2.66 10.20
C ILE A 34 -3.16 3.25 11.57
N GLU A 35 -4.13 4.15 11.64
CA GLU A 35 -4.58 4.79 12.87
C GLU A 35 -5.20 3.78 13.86
N MET A 36 -5.69 2.65 13.35
CA MET A 36 -6.28 1.55 14.13
C MET A 36 -5.30 0.39 14.35
N ALA A 37 -4.14 0.41 13.70
CA ALA A 37 -3.15 -0.66 13.77
C ALA A 37 -2.36 -0.60 15.09
N LYS A 38 -2.73 -1.42 16.05
CA LYS A 38 -2.00 -1.56 17.33
C LYS A 38 -0.84 -2.55 17.15
N LYS A 39 0.24 -2.36 17.93
CA LYS A 39 1.43 -3.22 17.90
C LYS A 39 1.07 -4.70 18.11
N ASP A 40 0.21 -4.99 19.06
CA ASP A 40 -0.17 -6.36 19.43
C ASP A 40 -0.99 -7.06 18.33
N CYS A 41 -1.62 -6.28 17.42
CA CYS A 41 -2.34 -6.84 16.29
C CYS A 41 -1.44 -7.57 15.29
N LEU A 42 -0.16 -7.18 15.17
CA LEU A 42 0.78 -7.80 14.24
C LEU A 42 1.02 -9.28 14.53
N LEU A 43 0.93 -9.68 15.80
CA LEU A 43 1.22 -11.04 16.23
C LEU A 43 0.17 -12.06 15.77
N LYS A 44 -1.04 -11.63 15.47
CA LYS A 44 -2.13 -12.53 15.03
C LYS A 44 -2.09 -12.84 13.54
N TYR A 45 -1.35 -12.06 12.71
CA TYR A 45 -1.30 -12.27 11.28
C TYR A 45 -0.17 -13.23 10.91
N ASN A 46 -0.46 -14.16 10.01
CA ASN A 46 0.51 -15.09 9.45
C ASN A 46 1.33 -14.42 8.33
N PHE A 47 0.73 -13.44 7.64
CA PHE A 47 1.36 -12.59 6.63
C PHE A 47 0.91 -11.15 6.85
N ILE A 48 1.80 -10.20 6.70
CA ILE A 48 1.50 -8.78 6.87
C ILE A 48 1.74 -8.08 5.54
N ILE A 49 0.80 -7.24 5.12
CA ILE A 49 0.97 -6.35 3.98
C ILE A 49 0.94 -4.92 4.50
N LEU A 50 1.97 -4.15 4.19
CA LEU A 50 2.03 -2.73 4.47
C LEU A 50 1.82 -1.95 3.18
N ALA A 51 0.82 -1.09 3.13
CA ALA A 51 0.50 -0.29 1.96
C ALA A 51 0.60 1.21 2.26
N ALA A 52 1.57 1.86 1.62
CA ALA A 52 1.85 3.28 1.77
C ALA A 52 1.28 4.09 0.61
N SER A 53 0.72 5.26 0.91
CA SER A 53 0.46 6.29 -0.08
C SER A 53 1.65 7.24 -0.16
N ALA A 54 2.20 7.42 -1.37
CA ALA A 54 3.31 8.32 -1.64
C ALA A 54 3.01 9.32 -2.78
N ILE A 55 1.76 9.69 -2.95
CA ILE A 55 1.30 10.63 -3.96
C ILE A 55 1.92 12.01 -3.69
N GLY A 56 2.47 12.62 -4.75
CA GLY A 56 3.23 13.86 -4.61
C GLY A 56 4.58 13.70 -3.90
N GLY A 57 5.11 12.48 -3.81
CA GLY A 57 6.45 12.19 -3.28
C GLY A 57 6.59 12.18 -1.77
N LYS A 58 5.49 12.28 -1.03
CA LYS A 58 5.51 12.31 0.44
C LYS A 58 4.73 11.12 1.01
N VAL A 59 5.37 10.38 1.90
CA VAL A 59 4.75 9.36 2.73
C VAL A 59 4.34 9.98 4.06
N GLN A 60 3.17 9.61 4.55
CA GLN A 60 2.65 10.13 5.83
C GLN A 60 3.61 9.82 7.00
N GLY A 61 3.80 10.80 7.88
CA GLY A 61 4.66 10.65 9.06
C GLY A 61 4.17 9.56 10.02
N SER A 62 2.86 9.40 10.17
CA SER A 62 2.25 8.32 10.97
C SER A 62 2.64 6.93 10.45
N PHE A 63 2.71 6.74 9.13
CA PHE A 63 3.15 5.48 8.53
C PHE A 63 4.62 5.19 8.85
N LYS A 64 5.50 6.17 8.62
CA LYS A 64 6.93 6.03 8.92
C LYS A 64 7.18 5.73 10.39
N LEU A 65 6.46 6.42 11.29
CA LEU A 65 6.54 6.18 12.72
C LEU A 65 6.06 4.77 13.09
N TYR A 66 4.96 4.32 12.51
CA TYR A 66 4.46 2.96 12.73
C TYR A 66 5.46 1.90 12.29
N VAL A 67 6.02 2.04 11.07
CA VAL A 67 7.02 1.11 10.53
C VAL A 67 8.26 1.06 11.42
N SER A 68 8.82 2.23 11.78
CA SER A 68 10.03 2.30 12.61
C SER A 68 9.81 1.71 14.01
N SER A 69 8.66 2.00 14.63
CA SER A 69 8.32 1.49 15.96
C SER A 69 8.08 -0.03 16.01
N ASN A 70 7.74 -0.63 14.88
CA ASN A 70 7.43 -2.05 14.77
C ASN A 70 8.45 -2.84 13.93
N LEU A 71 9.57 -2.25 13.54
CA LEU A 71 10.52 -2.80 12.59
C LEU A 71 10.97 -4.23 12.96
N LYS A 72 11.33 -4.45 14.23
CA LYS A 72 11.75 -5.79 14.71
C LYS A 72 10.67 -6.84 14.54
N THR A 73 9.41 -6.50 14.82
CA THR A 73 8.28 -7.43 14.67
C THR A 73 7.97 -7.70 13.21
N LEU A 74 8.02 -6.66 12.36
CA LEU A 74 7.76 -6.75 10.94
C LEU A 74 8.79 -7.64 10.23
N LYS A 75 10.08 -7.46 10.52
CA LYS A 75 11.18 -8.29 9.97
C LYS A 75 11.09 -9.77 10.37
N GLY A 76 10.49 -10.08 11.49
CA GLY A 76 10.29 -11.46 11.94
C GLY A 76 9.08 -12.15 11.31
N ARG A 77 8.39 -11.52 10.35
CA ARG A 77 7.17 -12.04 9.73
C ARG A 77 7.26 -12.05 8.21
N PRO A 78 6.55 -12.98 7.53
CA PRO A 78 6.33 -12.88 6.10
C PRO A 78 5.65 -11.56 5.77
N LEU A 79 6.24 -10.76 4.88
CA LEU A 79 5.90 -9.37 4.66
C LEU A 79 5.76 -9.07 3.16
N GLY A 80 4.68 -8.39 2.82
CA GLY A 80 4.48 -7.76 1.51
C GLY A 80 4.46 -6.24 1.65
N LEU A 81 5.05 -5.53 0.70
CA LEU A 81 5.13 -4.07 0.71
C LEU A 81 4.51 -3.47 -0.53
N ILE A 82 3.62 -2.52 -0.35
CA ILE A 82 2.91 -1.82 -1.42
C ILE A 82 3.15 -0.32 -1.30
N VAL A 83 3.43 0.32 -2.42
CA VAL A 83 3.41 1.78 -2.54
C VAL A 83 2.40 2.15 -3.62
N ASN A 84 1.53 3.10 -3.31
CA ASN A 84 0.67 3.74 -4.29
C ASN A 84 1.28 5.11 -4.65
N CYS A 85 1.94 5.18 -5.79
CA CYS A 85 2.61 6.40 -6.24
C CYS A 85 2.73 6.45 -7.77
N GLU A 86 3.21 7.59 -8.28
CA GLU A 86 3.69 7.72 -9.66
C GLU A 86 4.85 6.74 -9.91
N GLU A 87 5.09 6.38 -11.18
CA GLU A 87 6.22 5.51 -11.58
C GLU A 87 7.56 6.18 -11.31
N ASP A 88 8.04 6.07 -10.07
CA ASP A 88 9.36 6.56 -9.68
C ASP A 88 9.96 5.57 -8.68
N ARG A 89 11.09 4.95 -9.04
CA ARG A 89 11.77 3.91 -8.23
C ARG A 89 12.19 4.39 -6.84
N ASP A 90 12.47 5.68 -6.68
CA ASP A 90 12.88 6.27 -5.39
C ASP A 90 11.78 6.29 -4.31
N ARG A 91 10.55 5.93 -4.65
CA ARG A 91 9.42 6.03 -3.72
C ARG A 91 9.35 4.91 -2.71
N PHE A 92 9.86 3.73 -3.06
CA PHE A 92 9.99 2.62 -2.09
C PHE A 92 10.94 3.01 -0.95
N SER A 93 12.11 3.56 -1.24
CA SER A 93 13.08 4.02 -0.25
C SER A 93 12.56 5.15 0.64
N LYS A 94 11.59 5.93 0.17
CA LYS A 94 10.89 6.95 0.98
C LYS A 94 9.84 6.37 1.91
N ALA A 95 9.24 5.23 1.55
CA ALA A 95 8.18 4.57 2.31
C ALA A 95 8.73 3.54 3.30
N PHE A 96 9.75 2.80 2.90
CA PHE A 96 10.31 1.69 3.64
C PHE A 96 11.83 1.82 3.77
N THR A 97 12.39 1.31 4.85
CA THR A 97 13.83 1.20 4.99
C THR A 97 14.37 0.10 4.09
N GLU A 98 15.63 0.19 3.66
CA GLU A 98 16.32 -0.82 2.87
C GLU A 98 16.25 -2.20 3.55
N GLU A 99 16.48 -2.23 4.85
CA GLU A 99 16.38 -3.41 5.70
C GLU A 99 15.01 -4.09 5.67
N LEU A 100 13.93 -3.32 5.53
CA LEU A 100 12.57 -3.85 5.41
C LEU A 100 12.27 -4.36 3.99
N LEU A 101 12.78 -3.65 2.99
CA LEU A 101 12.69 -4.08 1.59
C LEU A 101 13.40 -5.42 1.39
N ASP A 102 14.61 -5.58 1.90
CA ASP A 102 15.41 -6.81 1.81
C ASP A 102 14.75 -8.00 2.53
N SER A 103 14.03 -7.73 3.64
CA SER A 103 13.33 -8.76 4.40
C SER A 103 11.93 -9.09 3.85
N SER A 104 11.42 -8.32 2.90
CA SER A 104 10.09 -8.54 2.34
C SER A 104 10.08 -9.72 1.36
N TYR A 105 8.98 -10.48 1.39
CA TYR A 105 8.73 -11.55 0.42
C TYR A 105 8.46 -11.00 -0.98
N ILE A 106 7.72 -9.89 -1.03
CA ILE A 106 7.31 -9.24 -2.28
C ILE A 106 7.07 -7.75 -2.04
N HIS A 107 7.38 -6.93 -3.04
CA HIS A 107 6.99 -5.52 -3.03
C HIS A 107 6.56 -5.06 -4.43
N SER A 108 5.60 -4.14 -4.51
CA SER A 108 5.07 -3.62 -5.77
C SER A 108 4.48 -2.22 -5.64
N ASN A 109 4.51 -1.48 -6.77
CA ASN A 109 3.81 -0.21 -6.93
C ASN A 109 2.45 -0.46 -7.62
N PHE A 110 1.37 -0.15 -6.93
CA PHE A 110 0.01 -0.33 -7.44
C PHE A 110 -0.54 0.87 -8.22
N GLY A 111 0.33 1.83 -8.56
CA GLY A 111 -0.13 3.06 -9.16
C GLY A 111 -1.04 3.87 -8.21
N TYR A 112 -1.76 4.86 -8.72
CA TYR A 112 -2.71 5.62 -7.92
C TYR A 112 -3.79 6.25 -8.81
N GLU A 113 -4.89 6.67 -8.19
CA GLU A 113 -5.94 7.43 -8.83
C GLU A 113 -6.10 8.79 -8.15
N LEU A 114 -6.56 9.77 -8.88
CA LEU A 114 -6.93 11.08 -8.36
C LEU A 114 -8.44 11.13 -8.13
N ASN A 115 -8.86 11.27 -6.88
CA ASN A 115 -10.27 11.43 -6.52
C ASN A 115 -10.56 12.90 -6.15
N PRO A 116 -11.22 13.68 -7.03
CA PRO A 116 -11.50 15.10 -6.80
C PRO A 116 -12.49 15.37 -5.67
N ASP A 117 -13.27 14.36 -5.28
CA ASP A 117 -14.32 14.48 -4.28
C ASP A 117 -13.87 14.06 -2.88
N TYR A 118 -12.66 13.49 -2.77
CA TYR A 118 -12.13 13.01 -1.49
C TYR A 118 -11.45 14.11 -0.68
N GLY A 119 -11.68 14.04 0.63
CA GLY A 119 -11.00 14.89 1.60
C GLY A 119 -11.68 16.23 1.86
N ASN A 120 -11.01 17.08 2.64
CA ASN A 120 -11.48 18.42 2.95
C ASN A 120 -11.32 19.38 1.73
N TYR A 121 -11.82 20.61 1.88
CA TYR A 121 -11.76 21.61 0.81
C TYR A 121 -10.35 21.85 0.24
N ILE A 122 -9.32 21.88 1.11
CA ILE A 122 -7.93 22.11 0.70
C ILE A 122 -7.40 20.93 -0.11
N GLU A 123 -7.70 19.71 0.33
CA GLU A 123 -7.28 18.47 -0.35
C GLU A 123 -7.95 18.36 -1.72
N ARG A 124 -9.24 18.59 -1.80
CA ARG A 124 -9.98 18.63 -3.07
C ARG A 124 -9.42 19.69 -4.03
N LYS A 125 -9.11 20.89 -3.52
CA LYS A 125 -8.49 21.96 -4.33
C LYS A 125 -7.13 21.54 -4.89
N LYS A 126 -6.29 20.88 -4.09
CA LYS A 126 -4.97 20.36 -4.54
C LYS A 126 -5.15 19.27 -5.61
N THR A 127 -6.06 18.34 -5.39
CA THR A 127 -6.36 17.26 -6.36
C THR A 127 -6.88 17.83 -7.68
N ASN A 128 -7.82 18.77 -7.64
CA ASN A 128 -8.34 19.42 -8.84
C ASN A 128 -7.28 20.21 -9.61
N LYS A 129 -6.34 20.87 -8.90
CA LYS A 129 -5.20 21.54 -9.51
C LYS A 129 -4.29 20.54 -10.23
N LEU A 130 -4.06 19.37 -9.63
CA LEU A 130 -3.26 18.32 -10.25
C LEU A 130 -3.94 17.74 -11.49
N ILE A 131 -5.24 17.44 -11.41
CA ILE A 131 -6.04 17.01 -12.56
C ILE A 131 -5.97 18.03 -13.71
N SER A 132 -6.10 19.32 -13.38
CA SER A 132 -6.01 20.39 -14.38
C SER A 132 -4.62 20.45 -15.06
N LYS A 133 -3.55 20.13 -14.31
CA LYS A 133 -2.20 20.04 -14.87
C LYS A 133 -2.08 18.91 -15.89
N TYR A 134 -2.58 17.70 -15.55
CA TYR A 134 -2.61 16.56 -16.49
C TYR A 134 -3.36 16.92 -17.77
N LYS A 135 -4.57 17.50 -17.64
CA LYS A 135 -5.38 17.93 -18.78
C LYS A 135 -4.66 18.98 -19.65
N LYS A 136 -3.99 19.95 -19.03
CA LYS A 136 -3.25 21.00 -19.75
C LYS A 136 -2.07 20.44 -20.54
N ASN A 137 -1.43 19.39 -20.02
CA ASN A 137 -0.29 18.75 -20.67
C ASN A 137 -0.71 17.66 -21.67
N ASN A 138 -2.00 17.44 -21.89
CA ASN A 138 -2.55 16.29 -22.66
C ASN A 138 -2.05 14.93 -22.16
N GLU A 139 -1.79 14.82 -20.86
CA GLU A 139 -1.39 13.58 -20.20
C GLU A 139 -2.62 12.82 -19.69
N ASN A 140 -2.58 11.49 -19.76
CA ASN A 140 -3.62 10.65 -19.15
C ASN A 140 -3.61 10.79 -17.63
N LEU A 141 -4.80 10.77 -17.03
CA LEU A 141 -4.90 10.70 -15.58
C LEU A 141 -4.30 9.38 -15.08
N PRO A 142 -3.62 9.40 -13.94
CA PRO A 142 -3.08 8.19 -13.36
C PRO A 142 -4.20 7.23 -12.96
N THR A 143 -3.93 5.94 -13.12
CA THR A 143 -4.83 4.84 -12.77
C THR A 143 -4.12 3.83 -11.87
N LEU A 144 -4.91 3.00 -11.18
CA LEU A 144 -4.37 1.84 -10.49
C LEU A 144 -3.82 0.84 -11.51
N ASN A 145 -2.69 0.23 -11.18
CA ASN A 145 -2.08 -0.81 -11.97
C ASN A 145 -2.67 -2.18 -11.57
N ILE A 146 -3.74 -2.56 -12.25
CA ILE A 146 -4.48 -3.80 -11.93
C ILE A 146 -3.61 -5.03 -12.18
N ASP A 147 -2.80 -5.04 -13.24
CA ASP A 147 -1.91 -6.16 -13.56
C ASP A 147 -0.87 -6.39 -12.45
N GLU A 148 -0.38 -5.33 -11.82
CA GLU A 148 0.53 -5.45 -10.67
C GLU A 148 -0.18 -5.97 -9.43
N ILE A 149 -1.44 -5.56 -9.21
CA ILE A 149 -2.25 -6.09 -8.11
C ILE A 149 -2.49 -7.59 -8.32
N ASP A 150 -2.79 -8.01 -9.55
CA ASP A 150 -3.02 -9.42 -9.90
C ASP A 150 -1.74 -10.25 -9.68
N ARG A 151 -0.61 -9.80 -10.21
CA ARG A 151 0.69 -10.48 -9.98
C ARG A 151 1.03 -10.61 -8.50
N PHE A 152 0.84 -9.55 -7.74
CA PHE A 152 1.10 -9.54 -6.30
C PHE A 152 0.20 -10.54 -5.55
N ALA A 153 -1.10 -10.60 -5.91
CA ALA A 153 -2.04 -11.56 -5.34
C ALA A 153 -1.65 -12.99 -5.69
N ASP A 154 -1.32 -13.26 -6.96
CA ASP A 154 -0.92 -14.59 -7.43
C ASP A 154 0.32 -15.12 -6.71
N ASP A 155 1.33 -14.27 -6.48
CA ASP A 155 2.55 -14.67 -5.79
C ASP A 155 2.29 -14.97 -4.32
N ILE A 156 1.41 -14.21 -3.65
CA ILE A 156 0.99 -14.53 -2.29
C ILE A 156 0.16 -15.82 -2.26
N ASN A 157 -0.77 -16.03 -3.18
CA ASN A 157 -1.60 -17.23 -3.26
C ASN A 157 -0.74 -18.49 -3.47
N LYS A 158 0.25 -18.44 -4.36
CA LYS A 158 1.24 -19.52 -4.53
C LYS A 158 2.03 -19.81 -3.24
N MET A 159 2.39 -18.78 -2.49
CA MET A 159 3.06 -18.97 -1.20
C MET A 159 2.13 -19.62 -0.16
N ILE A 160 0.84 -19.27 -0.18
CA ILE A 160 -0.17 -19.87 0.70
C ILE A 160 -0.31 -21.37 0.42
N GLU A 161 -0.45 -21.74 -0.86
CA GLU A 161 -0.61 -23.12 -1.31
C GLU A 161 0.57 -23.99 -0.86
N LYS A 162 1.81 -23.53 -1.05
CA LYS A 162 3.03 -24.23 -0.63
C LYS A 162 3.18 -24.44 0.89
N ARG A 163 2.38 -23.77 1.72
CA ARG A 163 2.40 -23.94 3.19
C ARG A 163 1.32 -24.87 3.69
N VAL A 164 0.38 -25.26 2.84
CA VAL A 164 -0.71 -26.19 3.16
C VAL A 164 -0.32 -27.64 2.86
N ASP A 165 0.65 -27.83 1.95
CA ASP A 165 1.29 -29.12 1.65
C ASP A 165 2.41 -29.42 2.67
#